data_e2305c567dd59e18c2e1e1ad7d076e53
#
_entry.id   e2305c567dd59e18c2e1e1ad7d076e53
#
_cell.length_a   1.000
_cell.length_b   1.000
_cell.length_c   1.000
_cell.angle_alpha   90.00
_cell.angle_beta   90.00
_cell.angle_gamma   90.00
#
_symmetry.space_group_name_H-M   'P 1'
#
loop_
_entity.id
_entity.type
_entity.pdbx_description
1 polymer ?
#
loop_
_entity_poly.entity_id
_entity_poly.type
_entity_poly.pdbx_seq_one_letter_code
_entity_poly.pdbx_strand_id
1 'polypeptide(L)'
;MTEFSEVADRVWVARHEWFDVNVSVVAGERGLLVVDTFASTAGARGVLEDVRRLAAGLSDAPGGLPVLTAVNTHVHFDHSFGNGVFAGAGAELVCHEAAAADLPEHAASVRAEAAQDLGEDPRYAELVETDEVVPSRTFSSALALDLGDRMVELVHPGRGHTAGDVVVRVPDTDALLAGDLVEESAARDGVPGFGDDCWPLDWPLTLDLVVGLLTPDSVVVPGHGAPVGLEFVQEQRATIGVVAETIRDLAGRGVPVEQALAAAEWPWPSEQLGAAVRRGYEQLPRSSKRLPLL
;
A
#
# COMPACT_ATOMS: atom_id res chain seq x y z
N MET A 1 -0.23 16.51 15.10
CA MET A 1 1.06 15.79 15.29
C MET A 1 0.69 14.36 15.62
N THR A 2 1.09 13.43 14.77
CA THR A 2 0.85 12.00 15.01
C THR A 2 2.12 11.43 15.67
N GLU A 3 1.95 10.70 16.76
CA GLU A 3 3.08 10.11 17.49
C GLU A 3 3.46 8.77 16.85
N PHE A 4 4.74 8.55 16.62
CA PHE A 4 5.27 7.27 16.20
C PHE A 4 5.26 6.27 17.38
N SER A 5 4.59 5.13 17.18
CA SER A 5 4.57 4.02 18.14
C SER A 5 5.53 2.93 17.69
N GLU A 6 6.40 2.47 18.56
CA GLU A 6 7.30 1.35 18.26
C GLU A 6 6.53 0.04 18.25
N VAL A 7 6.60 -0.70 17.14
CA VAL A 7 5.89 -1.97 16.93
C VAL A 7 6.81 -3.18 16.92
N ALA A 8 8.10 -2.97 16.67
CA ALA A 8 9.18 -3.93 16.82
C ALA A 8 10.47 -3.16 17.07
N ASP A 9 11.56 -3.81 17.45
CA ASP A 9 12.83 -3.12 17.76
C ASP A 9 13.25 -2.19 16.62
N ARG A 10 13.27 -0.87 16.91
CA ARG A 10 13.61 0.20 15.97
C ARG A 10 12.76 0.20 14.68
N VAL A 11 11.50 -0.22 14.79
CA VAL A 11 10.45 -0.12 13.76
C VAL A 11 9.25 0.60 14.37
N TRP A 12 8.90 1.74 13.81
CA TRP A 12 7.78 2.57 14.28
C TRP A 12 6.74 2.75 13.21
N VAL A 13 5.50 2.98 13.63
CA VAL A 13 4.37 3.35 12.79
C VAL A 13 3.68 4.59 13.34
N ALA A 14 3.29 5.50 12.47
CA ALA A 14 2.42 6.62 12.74
C ALA A 14 1.15 6.46 11.90
N ARG A 15 -0.01 6.25 12.56
CA ARG A 15 -1.32 6.14 11.91
C ARG A 15 -1.95 7.53 11.83
N HIS A 16 -2.19 8.00 10.62
CA HIS A 16 -2.75 9.32 10.35
C HIS A 16 -4.26 9.23 10.14
N GLU A 17 -5.01 10.13 10.79
CA GLU A 17 -6.49 10.14 10.71
C GLU A 17 -7.00 10.38 9.29
N TRP A 18 -6.31 11.24 8.52
CA TRP A 18 -6.67 11.48 7.13
C TRP A 18 -6.32 10.25 6.28
N PHE A 19 -7.30 9.66 5.65
CA PHE A 19 -7.27 8.37 4.95
C PHE A 19 -6.97 7.15 5.82
N ASP A 20 -6.82 7.31 7.15
CA ASP A 20 -6.43 6.22 8.07
C ASP A 20 -5.10 5.54 7.71
N VAL A 21 -4.19 6.29 7.04
CA VAL A 21 -2.98 5.79 6.42
C VAL A 21 -1.82 5.69 7.40
N ASN A 22 -1.02 4.65 7.26
CA ASN A 22 0.19 4.41 8.03
C ASN A 22 1.42 4.93 7.29
N VAL A 23 2.28 5.65 8.03
CA VAL A 23 3.67 5.92 7.62
C VAL A 23 4.57 5.23 8.61
N SER A 24 5.56 4.47 8.12
CA SER A 24 6.45 3.71 9.00
C SER A 24 7.90 4.17 8.88
N VAL A 25 8.67 3.95 9.95
CA VAL A 25 10.10 4.25 10.02
C VAL A 25 10.86 3.03 10.51
N VAL A 26 11.94 2.69 9.83
CA VAL A 26 12.91 1.67 10.25
C VAL A 26 14.26 2.35 10.47
N ALA A 27 14.87 2.17 11.66
CA ALA A 27 16.17 2.73 11.96
C ALA A 27 17.27 1.69 12.00
N GLY A 28 18.43 2.05 11.40
CA GLY A 28 19.72 1.41 11.61
C GLY A 28 20.77 2.43 12.04
N GLU A 29 22.00 1.99 12.27
CA GLU A 29 23.09 2.88 12.72
C GLU A 29 23.43 4.00 11.71
N ARG A 30 23.21 3.77 10.41
CA ARG A 30 23.56 4.73 9.35
C ARG A 30 22.46 5.75 9.09
N GLY A 31 21.20 5.47 9.46
CA GLY A 31 20.07 6.35 9.22
C GLY A 31 18.75 5.63 9.18
N LEU A 32 17.75 6.32 8.64
CA LEU A 32 16.36 5.90 8.61
C LEU A 32 15.93 5.51 7.18
N LEU A 33 15.12 4.47 7.09
CA LEU A 33 14.21 4.19 5.99
C LEU A 33 12.81 4.66 6.40
N VAL A 34 12.16 5.44 5.55
CA VAL A 34 10.74 5.81 5.68
C VAL A 34 9.95 4.98 4.68
N VAL A 35 8.84 4.41 5.11
CA VAL A 35 7.93 3.63 4.27
C VAL A 35 6.64 4.40 4.15
N ASP A 36 6.36 4.79 2.90
CA ASP A 36 5.35 5.73 2.43
C ASP A 36 5.56 7.18 2.89
N THR A 37 4.99 8.10 2.12
CA THR A 37 5.33 9.52 2.24
C THR A 37 4.13 10.42 2.51
N PHE A 38 2.94 9.83 2.70
CA PHE A 38 1.68 10.51 2.96
C PHE A 38 1.01 11.18 1.74
N ALA A 39 -0.21 11.70 1.95
CA ALA A 39 -1.19 12.04 0.92
C ALA A 39 -0.99 13.39 0.24
N SER A 40 -0.20 14.30 0.79
CA SER A 40 -0.01 15.65 0.22
C SER A 40 1.33 16.26 0.58
N THR A 41 1.78 17.24 -0.21
CA THR A 41 2.96 18.04 0.13
C THR A 41 2.82 18.74 1.48
N ALA A 42 1.63 19.25 1.80
CA ALA A 42 1.40 19.97 3.06
C ALA A 42 1.45 19.01 4.25
N GLY A 43 0.74 17.89 4.17
CA GLY A 43 0.73 16.85 5.21
C GLY A 43 2.09 16.19 5.40
N ALA A 44 2.79 15.86 4.32
CA ALA A 44 4.11 15.24 4.35
C ALA A 44 5.19 16.09 5.05
N ARG A 45 5.07 17.42 5.03
CA ARG A 45 5.95 18.29 5.82
C ARG A 45 5.80 18.03 7.32
N GLY A 46 4.56 17.86 7.80
CA GLY A 46 4.29 17.47 9.17
C GLY A 46 4.85 16.10 9.52
N VAL A 47 4.68 15.11 8.63
CA VAL A 47 5.25 13.77 8.77
C VAL A 47 6.78 13.84 8.86
N LEU A 48 7.44 14.58 7.98
CA LEU A 48 8.89 14.74 8.01
C LEU A 48 9.39 15.40 9.32
N GLU A 49 8.62 16.34 9.88
CA GLU A 49 8.95 16.94 11.18
C GLU A 49 8.83 15.91 12.31
N ASP A 50 7.82 15.04 12.28
CA ASP A 50 7.64 13.95 13.23
C ASP A 50 8.77 12.92 13.12
N VAL A 51 9.16 12.54 11.88
CA VAL A 51 10.32 11.68 11.60
C VAL A 51 11.62 12.29 12.14
N ARG A 52 11.83 13.59 11.95
CA ARG A 52 13.03 14.28 12.48
C ARG A 52 13.07 14.33 14.02
N ARG A 53 11.90 14.46 14.67
CA ARG A 53 11.84 14.37 16.14
C ARG A 53 12.19 12.97 16.63
N LEU A 54 11.67 11.93 15.98
CA LEU A 54 12.05 10.56 16.27
C LEU A 54 13.57 10.37 16.08
N ALA A 55 14.11 10.80 14.94
CA ALA A 55 15.53 10.71 14.62
C ALA A 55 16.43 11.37 15.65
N ALA A 56 16.04 12.54 16.17
CA ALA A 56 16.78 13.26 17.19
C ALA A 56 16.85 12.50 18.54
N GLY A 57 15.87 11.66 18.82
CA GLY A 57 15.88 10.78 20.01
C GLY A 57 16.75 9.52 19.86
N LEU A 58 17.17 9.20 18.64
CA LEU A 58 17.91 7.96 18.35
C LEU A 58 19.43 8.15 18.24
N SER A 59 19.92 9.38 18.23
CA SER A 59 21.35 9.66 18.07
C SER A 59 21.74 10.98 18.72
N ASP A 60 22.94 11.04 19.31
CA ASP A 60 23.55 12.26 19.85
C ASP A 60 24.12 13.18 18.74
N ALA A 61 24.06 12.75 17.48
CA ALA A 61 24.54 13.55 16.36
C ALA A 61 23.66 14.80 16.18
N PRO A 62 24.24 15.97 15.84
CA PRO A 62 23.46 17.16 15.53
C PRO A 62 22.46 16.89 14.41
N GLY A 63 21.14 17.02 14.70
CA GLY A 63 20.07 16.76 13.75
C GLY A 63 19.57 15.30 13.73
N GLY A 64 20.11 14.41 14.59
CA GLY A 64 19.72 13.01 14.67
C GLY A 64 20.21 12.14 13.51
N LEU A 65 19.59 10.98 13.31
CA LEU A 65 19.86 10.10 12.16
C LEU A 65 19.29 10.69 10.88
N PRO A 66 20.02 10.66 9.75
CA PRO A 66 19.49 11.12 8.46
C PRO A 66 18.42 10.18 7.91
N VAL A 67 17.44 10.71 7.18
CA VAL A 67 16.58 9.89 6.31
C VAL A 67 17.37 9.55 5.05
N LEU A 68 17.74 8.28 4.89
CA LEU A 68 18.53 7.80 3.76
C LEU A 68 17.66 7.51 2.54
N THR A 69 16.50 6.88 2.78
CA THR A 69 15.62 6.37 1.73
C THR A 69 14.17 6.58 2.15
N ALA A 70 13.31 6.92 1.20
CA ALA A 70 11.88 6.78 1.32
C ALA A 70 11.39 5.81 0.24
N VAL A 71 10.63 4.78 0.62
CA VAL A 71 10.08 3.79 -0.30
C VAL A 71 8.58 3.94 -0.37
N ASN A 72 8.01 3.93 -1.58
CA ASN A 72 6.58 3.79 -1.74
C ASN A 72 6.21 2.31 -1.86
N THR A 73 5.24 1.87 -1.04
CA THR A 73 4.69 0.52 -1.10
C THR A 73 3.94 0.28 -2.40
N HIS A 74 3.28 1.32 -2.92
CA HIS A 74 2.58 1.28 -4.20
C HIS A 74 2.33 2.70 -4.74
N VAL A 75 1.53 2.83 -5.82
CA VAL A 75 1.37 4.07 -6.57
C VAL A 75 0.43 5.10 -5.92
N HIS A 76 -0.49 4.69 -5.04
CA HIS A 76 -1.59 5.54 -4.58
C HIS A 76 -1.11 6.80 -3.86
N PHE A 77 -1.91 7.85 -4.00
CA PHE A 77 -1.55 9.21 -3.61
C PHE A 77 -1.30 9.36 -2.10
N ASP A 78 -2.05 8.64 -1.28
CA ASP A 78 -1.92 8.66 0.19
C ASP A 78 -0.64 7.97 0.69
N HIS A 79 0.08 7.26 -0.20
CA HIS A 79 1.38 6.64 0.05
C HIS A 79 2.53 7.36 -0.67
N SER A 80 2.26 8.17 -1.71
CA SER A 80 3.29 8.67 -2.63
C SER A 80 3.36 10.19 -2.82
N PHE A 81 2.30 10.95 -2.52
CA PHE A 81 2.27 12.39 -2.81
C PHE A 81 3.21 13.24 -1.96
N GLY A 82 3.70 12.71 -0.84
CA GLY A 82 4.76 13.34 -0.06
C GLY A 82 6.18 13.18 -0.61
N ASN A 83 6.39 12.46 -1.69
CA ASN A 83 7.70 12.15 -2.26
C ASN A 83 8.60 13.38 -2.42
N GLY A 84 8.05 14.49 -2.92
CA GLY A 84 8.79 15.73 -3.12
C GLY A 84 9.37 16.32 -1.83
N VAL A 85 8.69 16.14 -0.71
CA VAL A 85 9.14 16.61 0.62
C VAL A 85 10.35 15.80 1.09
N PHE A 86 10.29 14.48 0.98
CA PHE A 86 11.38 13.58 1.39
C PHE A 86 12.59 13.69 0.47
N ALA A 87 12.38 13.79 -0.85
CA ALA A 87 13.47 14.07 -1.81
C ALA A 87 14.15 15.41 -1.54
N GLY A 88 13.37 16.47 -1.24
CA GLY A 88 13.89 17.76 -0.85
C GLY A 88 14.67 17.76 0.47
N ALA A 89 14.42 16.77 1.33
CA ALA A 89 15.19 16.52 2.56
C ALA A 89 16.44 15.67 2.35
N GLY A 90 16.69 15.19 1.12
CA GLY A 90 17.87 14.42 0.73
C GLY A 90 17.68 12.91 0.73
N ALA A 91 16.47 12.39 0.93
CA ALA A 91 16.18 10.97 0.84
C ALA A 91 16.22 10.48 -0.62
N GLU A 92 16.78 9.30 -0.86
CA GLU A 92 16.60 8.56 -2.11
C GLU A 92 15.19 8.00 -2.18
N LEU A 93 14.45 8.29 -3.24
CA LEU A 93 13.12 7.72 -3.45
C LEU A 93 13.21 6.40 -4.21
N VAL A 94 12.52 5.36 -3.70
CA VAL A 94 12.51 4.01 -4.25
C VAL A 94 11.08 3.50 -4.38
N CYS A 95 10.76 2.80 -5.47
CA CYS A 95 9.50 2.07 -5.63
C CYS A 95 9.66 0.91 -6.63
N HIS A 96 8.61 0.12 -6.81
CA HIS A 96 8.53 -0.83 -7.91
C HIS A 96 8.42 -0.12 -9.27
N GLU A 97 8.99 -0.71 -10.33
CA GLU A 97 9.00 -0.10 -11.68
C GLU A 97 7.59 0.17 -12.24
N ALA A 98 6.60 -0.69 -11.93
CA ALA A 98 5.22 -0.45 -12.35
C ALA A 98 4.62 0.75 -11.62
N ALA A 99 4.85 0.91 -10.31
CA ALA A 99 4.38 2.06 -9.55
C ALA A 99 4.98 3.38 -10.10
N ALA A 100 6.27 3.37 -10.48
CA ALA A 100 6.89 4.54 -11.10
C ALA A 100 6.28 4.88 -12.46
N ALA A 101 5.91 3.86 -13.24
CA ALA A 101 5.29 4.05 -14.56
C ALA A 101 3.88 4.61 -14.45
N ASP A 102 3.10 4.16 -13.46
CA ASP A 102 1.68 4.49 -13.32
C ASP A 102 1.45 5.81 -12.56
N LEU A 103 2.42 6.26 -11.73
CA LEU A 103 2.26 7.43 -10.85
C LEU A 103 1.83 8.72 -11.58
N PRO A 104 2.35 9.09 -12.76
CA PRO A 104 1.91 10.33 -13.43
C PRO A 104 0.44 10.33 -13.84
N GLU A 105 -0.08 9.20 -14.33
CA GLU A 105 -1.48 9.05 -14.72
C GLU A 105 -2.39 9.01 -13.49
N HIS A 106 -2.00 8.23 -12.47
CA HIS A 106 -2.70 8.16 -11.20
C HIS A 106 -2.81 9.55 -10.54
N ALA A 107 -1.70 10.28 -10.44
CA ALA A 107 -1.69 11.61 -9.86
C ALA A 107 -2.57 12.62 -10.62
N ALA A 108 -2.61 12.53 -11.95
CA ALA A 108 -3.49 13.37 -12.75
C ALA A 108 -4.98 13.07 -12.49
N SER A 109 -5.36 11.78 -12.35
CA SER A 109 -6.73 11.36 -12.02
C SER A 109 -7.13 11.87 -10.64
N VAL A 110 -6.32 11.61 -9.61
CA VAL A 110 -6.57 12.04 -8.23
C VAL A 110 -6.77 13.55 -8.14
N ARG A 111 -5.92 14.35 -8.80
CA ARG A 111 -6.08 15.82 -8.80
C ARG A 111 -7.36 16.27 -9.49
N ALA A 112 -7.75 15.59 -10.58
CA ALA A 112 -8.98 15.90 -11.30
C ALA A 112 -10.24 15.58 -10.47
N GLU A 113 -10.24 14.47 -9.76
CA GLU A 113 -11.31 14.06 -8.85
C GLU A 113 -11.39 14.99 -7.64
N ALA A 114 -10.27 15.22 -6.94
CA ALA A 114 -10.19 16.13 -5.82
C ALA A 114 -10.66 17.56 -6.16
N ALA A 115 -10.39 18.04 -7.38
CA ALA A 115 -10.86 19.34 -7.85
C ALA A 115 -12.38 19.42 -7.99
N GLN A 116 -13.06 18.28 -8.22
CA GLN A 116 -14.53 18.22 -8.30
C GLN A 116 -15.17 18.18 -6.90
N ASP A 117 -14.47 17.60 -5.93
CA ASP A 117 -14.99 17.28 -4.60
C ASP A 117 -14.49 18.26 -3.49
N LEU A 118 -13.92 19.41 -3.86
CA LEU A 118 -13.39 20.43 -2.93
C LEU A 118 -14.40 20.88 -1.86
N GLY A 119 -15.70 20.69 -2.12
CA GLY A 119 -16.77 21.03 -1.17
C GLY A 119 -17.00 19.99 -0.09
N GLU A 120 -16.52 18.77 -0.26
CA GLU A 120 -16.72 17.65 0.67
C GLU A 120 -15.67 17.66 1.78
N ASP A 121 -14.39 17.82 1.42
CA ASP A 121 -13.30 17.95 2.38
C ASP A 121 -12.35 19.09 1.94
N PRO A 122 -12.18 20.15 2.73
CA PRO A 122 -11.25 21.25 2.40
C PRO A 122 -9.80 20.79 2.15
N ARG A 123 -9.40 19.62 2.70
CA ARG A 123 -8.07 19.06 2.51
C ARG A 123 -7.85 18.53 1.08
N TYR A 124 -8.90 18.33 0.29
CA TYR A 124 -8.75 17.98 -1.13
C TYR A 124 -8.04 19.07 -1.94
N ALA A 125 -8.06 20.33 -1.47
CA ALA A 125 -7.23 21.38 -2.05
C ALA A 125 -5.73 21.05 -1.98
N GLU A 126 -5.29 20.36 -0.92
CA GLU A 126 -3.88 19.94 -0.80
C GLU A 126 -3.49 18.90 -1.86
N LEU A 127 -4.43 17.99 -2.23
CA LEU A 127 -4.19 17.01 -3.30
C LEU A 127 -4.04 17.71 -4.65
N VAL A 128 -4.90 18.70 -4.92
CA VAL A 128 -4.84 19.49 -6.17
C VAL A 128 -3.52 20.26 -6.29
N GLU A 129 -3.02 20.79 -5.16
CA GLU A 129 -1.79 21.61 -5.11
C GLU A 129 -0.50 20.76 -5.04
N THR A 130 -0.61 19.44 -4.86
CA THR A 130 0.55 18.57 -4.76
C THR A 130 1.07 18.20 -6.15
N ASP A 131 2.37 18.47 -6.38
CA ASP A 131 3.09 17.96 -7.53
C ASP A 131 3.65 16.56 -7.19
N GLU A 132 3.36 15.59 -8.05
CA GLU A 132 3.94 14.25 -7.92
C GLU A 132 5.45 14.26 -8.23
N VAL A 133 6.21 13.47 -7.47
CA VAL A 133 7.63 13.21 -7.73
C VAL A 133 7.83 11.71 -7.90
N VAL A 134 8.12 11.31 -9.13
CA VAL A 134 8.38 9.90 -9.46
C VAL A 134 9.71 9.45 -8.87
N PRO A 135 9.77 8.35 -8.10
CA PRO A 135 11.02 7.79 -7.60
C PRO A 135 11.99 7.48 -8.73
N SER A 136 13.25 7.93 -8.56
CA SER A 136 14.30 7.75 -9.57
C SER A 136 14.97 6.37 -9.50
N ARG A 137 14.89 5.69 -8.36
CA ARG A 137 15.38 4.34 -8.20
C ARG A 137 14.22 3.35 -8.19
N THR A 138 14.25 2.42 -9.13
CA THR A 138 13.23 1.38 -9.24
C THR A 138 13.84 -0.02 -9.19
N PHE A 139 13.00 -1.01 -8.88
CA PHE A 139 13.35 -2.42 -8.94
C PHE A 139 12.14 -3.24 -9.44
N SER A 140 12.37 -4.48 -9.87
CA SER A 140 11.31 -5.32 -10.46
C SER A 140 10.91 -6.53 -9.60
N SER A 141 11.75 -6.96 -8.65
CA SER A 141 11.42 -8.14 -7.83
C SER A 141 11.83 -7.99 -6.38
N ALA A 142 13.10 -7.69 -6.11
CA ALA A 142 13.60 -7.47 -4.76
C ALA A 142 14.80 -6.53 -4.75
N LEU A 143 14.95 -5.80 -3.65
CA LEU A 143 16.06 -4.91 -3.38
C LEU A 143 16.40 -4.96 -1.89
N ALA A 144 17.67 -5.17 -1.56
CA ALA A 144 18.15 -5.07 -0.18
C ALA A 144 18.74 -3.68 0.09
N LEU A 145 18.40 -3.11 1.24
CA LEU A 145 18.91 -1.85 1.74
C LEU A 145 19.71 -2.09 3.02
N ASP A 146 20.92 -1.54 3.06
CA ASP A 146 21.83 -1.64 4.21
C ASP A 146 21.74 -0.36 5.06
N LEU A 147 21.18 -0.47 6.27
CA LEU A 147 21.12 0.62 7.25
C LEU A 147 22.28 0.59 8.27
N GLY A 148 23.32 -0.22 8.01
CA GLY A 148 24.52 -0.35 8.84
C GLY A 148 24.52 -1.65 9.63
N ASP A 149 23.85 -1.69 10.74
CA ASP A 149 23.68 -2.88 11.59
C ASP A 149 22.42 -3.70 11.26
N ARG A 150 21.64 -3.25 10.25
CA ARG A 150 20.37 -3.84 9.85
C ARG A 150 20.21 -3.87 8.33
N MET A 151 19.82 -5.01 7.81
CA MET A 151 19.39 -5.17 6.42
C MET A 151 17.87 -5.12 6.34
N VAL A 152 17.35 -4.40 5.35
CA VAL A 152 15.92 -4.34 5.04
C VAL A 152 15.70 -4.85 3.62
N GLU A 153 14.68 -5.66 3.44
CA GLU A 153 14.35 -6.29 2.16
C GLU A 153 13.05 -5.66 1.60
N LEU A 154 13.16 -5.01 0.45
CA LEU A 154 12.01 -4.59 -0.36
C LEU A 154 11.67 -5.74 -1.30
N VAL A 155 10.44 -6.22 -1.28
CA VAL A 155 10.01 -7.36 -2.10
C VAL A 155 8.73 -7.01 -2.83
N HIS A 156 8.70 -7.21 -4.15
CA HIS A 156 7.46 -7.24 -4.92
C HIS A 156 6.95 -8.69 -4.97
N PRO A 157 5.94 -9.05 -4.18
CA PRO A 157 5.46 -10.43 -4.12
C PRO A 157 4.55 -10.79 -5.29
N GLY A 158 4.12 -9.80 -6.05
CA GLY A 158 3.17 -9.91 -7.16
C GLY A 158 2.16 -8.78 -7.14
N ARG A 159 1.24 -8.81 -8.10
CA ARG A 159 0.16 -7.84 -8.22
C ARG A 159 -0.98 -8.19 -7.26
N GLY A 160 -1.63 -7.18 -6.70
CA GLY A 160 -2.76 -7.39 -5.79
C GLY A 160 -3.61 -6.14 -5.69
N HIS A 161 -3.26 -5.25 -4.76
CA HIS A 161 -3.91 -3.96 -4.60
C HIS A 161 -3.64 -3.07 -5.81
N THR A 162 -2.38 -3.07 -6.31
CA THR A 162 -1.98 -2.44 -7.58
C THR A 162 -1.12 -3.40 -8.42
N ALA A 163 -0.56 -2.91 -9.52
CA ALA A 163 0.41 -3.65 -10.33
C ALA A 163 1.84 -3.63 -9.73
N GLY A 164 2.12 -2.70 -8.81
CA GLY A 164 3.45 -2.40 -8.32
C GLY A 164 3.61 -2.48 -6.79
N ASP A 165 2.87 -3.39 -6.13
CA ASP A 165 2.90 -3.52 -4.68
C ASP A 165 4.26 -4.00 -4.15
N VAL A 166 4.72 -3.39 -3.07
CA VAL A 166 5.97 -3.71 -2.37
C VAL A 166 5.68 -3.95 -0.90
N VAL A 167 6.23 -5.03 -0.36
CA VAL A 167 6.32 -5.23 1.08
C VAL A 167 7.75 -4.96 1.54
N VAL A 168 7.88 -4.38 2.74
CA VAL A 168 9.18 -4.08 3.36
C VAL A 168 9.37 -5.00 4.54
N ARG A 169 10.31 -5.93 4.41
CA ARG A 169 10.64 -6.91 5.46
C ARG A 169 11.84 -6.45 6.26
N VAL A 170 11.74 -6.55 7.58
CA VAL A 170 12.83 -6.30 8.54
C VAL A 170 13.14 -7.62 9.25
N PRO A 171 14.04 -8.46 8.69
CA PRO A 171 14.18 -9.86 9.09
C PRO A 171 14.63 -10.07 10.53
N ASP A 172 15.46 -9.19 11.07
CA ASP A 172 16.02 -9.29 12.43
C ASP A 172 14.99 -9.03 13.53
N THR A 173 13.84 -8.42 13.19
CA THR A 173 12.75 -8.13 14.13
C THR A 173 11.46 -8.85 13.78
N ASP A 174 11.48 -9.67 12.73
CA ASP A 174 10.30 -10.36 12.21
C ASP A 174 9.11 -9.41 11.95
N ALA A 175 9.41 -8.22 11.43
CA ALA A 175 8.42 -7.21 11.04
C ALA A 175 8.27 -7.13 9.52
N LEU A 176 7.03 -6.93 9.07
CA LEU A 176 6.67 -6.72 7.67
C LEU A 176 5.76 -5.50 7.55
N LEU A 177 6.15 -4.51 6.73
CA LEU A 177 5.34 -3.36 6.39
C LEU A 177 4.70 -3.67 5.03
N ALA A 178 3.39 -3.92 5.02
CA ALA A 178 2.73 -4.61 3.91
C ALA A 178 2.11 -3.68 2.86
N GLY A 179 2.04 -2.35 3.14
CA GLY A 179 1.20 -1.47 2.33
C GLY A 179 -0.23 -2.00 2.25
N ASP A 180 -0.93 -1.66 1.18
CA ASP A 180 -2.33 -2.00 0.99
C ASP A 180 -2.57 -3.42 0.45
N LEU A 181 -1.50 -4.23 0.32
CA LEU A 181 -1.70 -5.68 0.20
C LEU A 181 -2.40 -6.25 1.43
N VAL A 182 -2.23 -5.60 2.59
CA VAL A 182 -2.93 -5.92 3.84
C VAL A 182 -3.56 -4.64 4.39
N GLU A 183 -4.87 -4.66 4.63
CA GLU A 183 -5.62 -3.54 5.21
C GLU A 183 -6.51 -4.01 6.35
N GLU A 184 -6.45 -3.30 7.50
CA GLU A 184 -7.26 -3.56 8.70
C GLU A 184 -8.23 -2.41 8.99
N SER A 185 -8.38 -1.45 8.09
CA SER A 185 -9.14 -0.23 8.34
C SER A 185 -10.61 -0.48 8.66
N ALA A 186 -11.02 -0.12 9.88
CA ALA A 186 -12.43 -0.10 10.27
C ALA A 186 -13.26 0.93 9.49
N ALA A 187 -12.64 1.93 8.89
CA ALA A 187 -13.32 2.93 8.07
C ALA A 187 -13.94 2.34 6.79
N ARG A 188 -13.46 1.16 6.39
CA ARG A 188 -13.97 0.38 5.24
C ARG A 188 -14.64 -0.92 5.66
N ASP A 189 -15.11 -1.05 6.90
CA ASP A 189 -15.68 -2.29 7.45
C ASP A 189 -14.75 -3.52 7.30
N GLY A 190 -13.43 -3.30 7.30
CA GLY A 190 -12.43 -4.33 7.10
C GLY A 190 -12.36 -4.87 5.66
N VAL A 191 -12.95 -4.18 4.70
CA VAL A 191 -12.83 -4.54 3.27
C VAL A 191 -11.58 -3.90 2.71
N PRO A 192 -10.64 -4.67 2.12
CA PRO A 192 -9.47 -4.10 1.48
C PRO A 192 -9.84 -3.25 0.26
N GLY A 193 -9.04 -2.24 -0.05
CA GLY A 193 -9.29 -1.28 -1.12
C GLY A 193 -9.19 -1.91 -2.51
N PHE A 194 -10.32 -2.30 -3.10
CA PHE A 194 -10.40 -2.70 -4.49
C PHE A 194 -10.54 -1.47 -5.38
N GLY A 195 -9.40 -0.88 -5.79
CA GLY A 195 -9.36 0.23 -6.74
C GLY A 195 -9.59 -0.19 -8.19
N ASP A 196 -9.74 0.78 -9.08
CA ASP A 196 -9.91 0.55 -10.52
C ASP A 196 -8.64 0.00 -11.19
N ASP A 197 -7.53 -0.02 -10.51
CA ASP A 197 -6.22 -0.57 -10.90
C ASP A 197 -5.88 -1.91 -10.21
N CYS A 198 -6.77 -2.45 -9.36
CA CYS A 198 -6.54 -3.68 -8.60
C CYS A 198 -6.43 -4.93 -9.49
N TRP A 199 -5.78 -5.95 -8.94
CA TRP A 199 -5.58 -7.27 -9.55
C TRP A 199 -6.23 -8.37 -8.71
N PRO A 200 -7.57 -8.39 -8.58
CA PRO A 200 -8.28 -9.24 -7.63
C PRO A 200 -8.08 -10.74 -7.88
N LEU A 201 -7.77 -11.14 -9.11
CA LEU A 201 -7.53 -12.54 -9.44
C LEU A 201 -6.12 -13.02 -9.08
N ASP A 202 -5.14 -12.11 -9.04
CA ASP A 202 -3.75 -12.41 -8.70
C ASP A 202 -3.50 -12.23 -7.19
N TRP A 203 -4.23 -11.34 -6.53
CA TRP A 203 -4.03 -10.94 -5.14
C TRP A 203 -3.95 -12.11 -4.13
N PRO A 204 -4.80 -13.15 -4.22
CA PRO A 204 -4.68 -14.30 -3.31
C PRO A 204 -3.32 -15.01 -3.41
N LEU A 205 -2.76 -15.16 -4.63
CA LEU A 205 -1.46 -15.78 -4.83
C LEU A 205 -0.32 -14.87 -4.33
N THR A 206 -0.46 -13.57 -4.52
CA THR A 206 0.46 -12.56 -3.97
C THR A 206 0.50 -12.63 -2.45
N LEU A 207 -0.66 -12.75 -1.79
CA LEU A 207 -0.73 -12.93 -0.34
C LEU A 207 -0.21 -14.31 0.13
N ASP A 208 -0.29 -15.37 -0.69
CA ASP A 208 0.38 -16.64 -0.37
C ASP A 208 1.91 -16.46 -0.25
N LEU A 209 2.51 -15.62 -1.11
CA LEU A 209 3.93 -15.29 -1.01
C LEU A 209 4.22 -14.42 0.22
N VAL A 210 3.36 -13.45 0.54
CA VAL A 210 3.48 -12.64 1.78
C VAL A 210 3.42 -13.54 3.01
N VAL A 211 2.42 -14.43 3.10
CA VAL A 211 2.29 -15.43 4.19
C VAL A 211 3.55 -16.29 4.32
N GLY A 212 4.19 -16.65 3.18
CA GLY A 212 5.44 -17.40 3.19
C GLY A 212 6.65 -16.64 3.76
N LEU A 213 6.57 -15.32 3.95
CA LEU A 213 7.59 -14.49 4.59
C LEU A 213 7.38 -14.34 6.10
N LEU A 214 6.22 -14.76 6.62
CA LEU A 214 5.79 -14.53 8.00
C LEU A 214 6.02 -15.78 8.88
N THR A 215 6.21 -15.52 10.16
CA THR A 215 6.15 -16.52 11.23
C THR A 215 4.90 -16.28 12.10
N PRO A 216 4.55 -17.19 13.03
CA PRO A 216 3.44 -16.93 13.96
C PRO A 216 3.62 -15.70 14.86
N ASP A 217 4.86 -15.24 15.05
CA ASP A 217 5.21 -14.12 15.91
C ASP A 217 5.42 -12.82 15.11
N SER A 218 5.31 -12.85 13.78
CA SER A 218 5.51 -11.69 12.93
C SER A 218 4.55 -10.55 13.24
N VAL A 219 5.08 -9.33 13.25
CA VAL A 219 4.29 -8.09 13.28
C VAL A 219 4.12 -7.59 11.85
N VAL A 220 2.87 -7.48 11.41
CA VAL A 220 2.53 -6.97 10.08
C VAL A 220 1.89 -5.59 10.23
N VAL A 221 2.50 -4.57 9.63
CA VAL A 221 1.94 -3.21 9.57
C VAL A 221 1.22 -3.07 8.23
N PRO A 222 -0.13 -2.94 8.22
CA PRO A 222 -0.89 -2.72 7.01
C PRO A 222 -0.70 -1.29 6.49
N GLY A 223 -1.13 -0.99 5.27
CA GLY A 223 -1.16 0.38 4.76
C GLY A 223 -2.19 1.24 5.51
N HIS A 224 -3.31 0.65 5.89
CA HIS A 224 -4.37 1.27 6.69
C HIS A 224 -4.75 0.40 7.88
N GLY A 225 -4.96 1.05 9.04
CA GLY A 225 -5.41 0.35 10.23
C GLY A 225 -4.31 0.02 11.23
N ALA A 226 -4.62 -0.84 12.20
CA ALA A 226 -3.71 -1.24 13.27
C ALA A 226 -2.76 -2.37 12.82
N PRO A 227 -1.55 -2.53 13.43
CA PRO A 227 -0.71 -3.68 13.22
C PRO A 227 -1.45 -4.99 13.52
N VAL A 228 -1.20 -6.01 12.69
CA VAL A 228 -1.85 -7.32 12.74
C VAL A 228 -0.81 -8.45 12.77
N GLY A 229 -1.25 -9.69 12.88
CA GLY A 229 -0.41 -10.88 12.82
C GLY A 229 -0.71 -11.77 11.62
N LEU A 230 -0.01 -12.89 11.54
CA LEU A 230 -0.13 -13.89 10.47
C LEU A 230 -1.59 -14.35 10.25
N GLU A 231 -2.36 -14.59 11.34
CA GLU A 231 -3.72 -15.09 11.26
C GLU A 231 -4.63 -14.13 10.46
N PHE A 232 -4.53 -12.82 10.73
CA PHE A 232 -5.28 -11.81 9.99
C PHE A 232 -4.96 -11.83 8.49
N VAL A 233 -3.66 -11.91 8.13
CA VAL A 233 -3.24 -11.96 6.72
C VAL A 233 -3.78 -13.21 6.02
N GLN A 234 -3.80 -14.35 6.71
CA GLN A 234 -4.37 -15.60 6.20
C GLN A 234 -5.89 -15.50 6.00
N GLU A 235 -6.62 -14.88 6.93
CA GLU A 235 -8.06 -14.64 6.83
C GLU A 235 -8.39 -13.69 5.66
N GLN A 236 -7.69 -12.57 5.55
CA GLN A 236 -7.86 -11.64 4.44
C GLN A 236 -7.57 -12.32 3.10
N ARG A 237 -6.45 -13.07 3.02
CA ARG A 237 -6.11 -13.87 1.83
C ARG A 237 -7.22 -14.84 1.44
N ALA A 238 -7.77 -15.58 2.41
CA ALA A 238 -8.85 -16.52 2.16
C ALA A 238 -10.10 -15.83 1.63
N THR A 239 -10.45 -14.68 2.21
CA THR A 239 -11.65 -13.92 1.84
C THR A 239 -11.50 -13.29 0.45
N ILE A 240 -10.33 -12.70 0.12
CA ILE A 240 -10.04 -12.23 -1.25
C ILE A 240 -10.08 -13.42 -2.23
N GLY A 241 -9.61 -14.60 -1.80
CA GLY A 241 -9.69 -15.82 -2.58
C GLY A 241 -11.13 -16.22 -2.95
N VAL A 242 -12.08 -16.07 -2.02
CA VAL A 242 -13.52 -16.28 -2.30
C VAL A 242 -14.02 -15.29 -3.35
N VAL A 243 -13.65 -14.00 -3.26
CA VAL A 243 -14.01 -13.00 -4.28
C VAL A 243 -13.47 -13.40 -5.65
N ALA A 244 -12.19 -13.74 -5.73
CA ALA A 244 -11.53 -14.14 -6.98
C ALA A 244 -12.19 -15.37 -7.64
N GLU A 245 -12.46 -16.41 -6.86
CA GLU A 245 -13.11 -17.64 -7.37
C GLU A 245 -14.56 -17.40 -7.78
N THR A 246 -15.29 -16.57 -7.03
CA THR A 246 -16.67 -16.19 -7.40
C THR A 246 -16.68 -15.43 -8.74
N ILE A 247 -15.73 -14.51 -8.97
CA ILE A 247 -15.58 -13.81 -10.26
C ILE A 247 -15.29 -14.82 -11.39
N ARG A 248 -14.38 -15.78 -11.17
CA ARG A 248 -14.06 -16.83 -12.16
C ARG A 248 -15.25 -17.72 -12.49
N ASP A 249 -16.01 -18.16 -11.47
CA ASP A 249 -17.21 -18.98 -11.67
C ASP A 249 -18.27 -18.22 -12.48
N LEU A 250 -18.61 -16.99 -12.08
CA LEU A 250 -19.63 -16.20 -12.76
C LEU A 250 -19.26 -15.94 -14.22
N ALA A 251 -18.01 -15.56 -14.47
CA ALA A 251 -17.52 -15.33 -15.84
C ALA A 251 -17.49 -16.64 -16.65
N GLY A 252 -17.08 -17.77 -16.04
CA GLY A 252 -17.09 -19.10 -16.67
C GLY A 252 -18.50 -19.60 -17.03
N ARG A 253 -19.50 -19.21 -16.25
CA ARG A 253 -20.93 -19.45 -16.53
C ARG A 253 -21.53 -18.47 -17.54
N GLY A 254 -20.77 -17.50 -18.01
CA GLY A 254 -21.22 -16.49 -18.96
C GLY A 254 -22.15 -15.43 -18.38
N VAL A 255 -22.13 -15.22 -17.06
CA VAL A 255 -22.87 -14.11 -16.42
C VAL A 255 -22.25 -12.79 -16.88
N PRO A 256 -23.04 -11.83 -17.42
CA PRO A 256 -22.51 -10.51 -17.77
C PRO A 256 -21.99 -9.76 -16.55
N VAL A 257 -20.92 -8.96 -16.72
CA VAL A 257 -20.28 -8.23 -15.61
C VAL A 257 -21.28 -7.31 -14.88
N GLU A 258 -22.21 -6.70 -15.58
CA GLU A 258 -23.24 -5.80 -15.04
C GLU A 258 -24.24 -6.53 -14.13
N GLN A 259 -24.32 -7.85 -14.23
CA GLN A 259 -25.21 -8.70 -13.43
C GLN A 259 -24.45 -9.48 -12.35
N ALA A 260 -23.13 -9.47 -12.39
CA ALA A 260 -22.30 -10.35 -11.55
C ALA A 260 -22.48 -10.08 -10.04
N LEU A 261 -22.54 -8.82 -9.63
CA LEU A 261 -22.74 -8.46 -8.22
C LEU A 261 -24.04 -9.03 -7.65
N ALA A 262 -25.11 -9.03 -8.43
CA ALA A 262 -26.42 -9.54 -8.01
C ALA A 262 -26.57 -11.06 -8.16
N ALA A 263 -25.64 -11.71 -8.87
CA ALA A 263 -25.74 -13.14 -9.23
C ALA A 263 -25.07 -14.08 -8.23
N ALA A 264 -24.43 -13.58 -7.18
CA ALA A 264 -23.74 -14.36 -6.16
C ALA A 264 -23.87 -13.75 -4.76
N GLU A 265 -23.58 -14.58 -3.76
CA GLU A 265 -23.31 -14.13 -2.39
C GLU A 265 -21.82 -13.81 -2.27
N TRP A 266 -21.50 -12.68 -1.64
CA TRP A 266 -20.15 -12.19 -1.47
C TRP A 266 -19.73 -12.17 -0.01
N PRO A 267 -18.43 -12.33 0.30
CA PRO A 267 -17.97 -12.31 1.69
C PRO A 267 -18.00 -10.91 2.34
N TRP A 268 -18.07 -9.87 1.51
CA TRP A 268 -18.19 -8.47 1.90
C TRP A 268 -19.38 -7.80 1.22
N PRO A 269 -19.81 -6.60 1.66
CA PRO A 269 -20.88 -5.84 0.99
C PRO A 269 -20.60 -5.65 -0.51
N SER A 270 -21.57 -6.04 -1.35
CA SER A 270 -21.39 -6.06 -2.81
C SER A 270 -21.10 -4.68 -3.41
N GLU A 271 -21.57 -3.62 -2.78
CA GLU A 271 -21.32 -2.22 -3.16
C GLU A 271 -19.83 -1.85 -3.11
N GLN A 272 -19.04 -2.52 -2.28
CA GLN A 272 -17.60 -2.31 -2.17
C GLN A 272 -16.79 -3.17 -3.14
N LEU A 273 -17.42 -4.13 -3.83
CA LEU A 273 -16.74 -5.08 -4.72
C LEU A 273 -16.89 -4.75 -6.22
N GLY A 274 -17.51 -3.62 -6.54
CA GLY A 274 -17.77 -3.24 -7.93
C GLY A 274 -16.53 -3.17 -8.80
N ALA A 275 -15.45 -2.54 -8.31
CA ALA A 275 -14.18 -2.45 -9.01
C ALA A 275 -13.52 -3.83 -9.14
N ALA A 276 -13.47 -4.63 -8.06
CA ALA A 276 -12.93 -5.99 -8.10
C ALA A 276 -13.59 -6.84 -9.18
N VAL A 277 -14.92 -6.80 -9.27
CA VAL A 277 -15.67 -7.57 -10.27
C VAL A 277 -15.34 -7.10 -11.69
N ARG A 278 -15.37 -5.78 -11.96
CA ARG A 278 -15.01 -5.24 -13.28
C ARG A 278 -13.61 -5.65 -13.69
N ARG A 279 -12.62 -5.39 -12.80
CA ARG A 279 -11.21 -5.71 -13.04
C ARG A 279 -10.98 -7.20 -13.25
N GLY A 280 -11.59 -8.04 -12.41
CA GLY A 280 -11.47 -9.48 -12.58
C GLY A 280 -12.01 -9.98 -13.93
N TYR A 281 -13.16 -9.46 -14.38
CA TYR A 281 -13.68 -9.77 -15.70
C TYR A 281 -12.77 -9.28 -16.83
N GLU A 282 -12.15 -8.12 -16.71
CA GLU A 282 -11.19 -7.60 -17.70
C GLU A 282 -9.95 -8.47 -17.82
N GLN A 283 -9.41 -8.92 -16.67
CA GLN A 283 -8.18 -9.71 -16.58
C GLN A 283 -8.34 -11.16 -17.05
N LEU A 284 -9.58 -11.68 -17.09
CA LEU A 284 -9.83 -13.03 -17.57
C LEU A 284 -9.57 -13.14 -19.08
N PRO A 285 -8.90 -14.23 -19.53
CA PRO A 285 -8.72 -14.50 -20.95
C PRO A 285 -10.06 -14.58 -21.69
N ARG A 286 -10.10 -14.09 -22.92
CA ARG A 286 -11.33 -14.13 -23.75
C ARG A 286 -11.91 -15.54 -23.91
N SER A 287 -11.08 -16.59 -23.87
CA SER A 287 -11.49 -17.99 -23.90
C SER A 287 -12.27 -18.44 -22.65
N SER A 288 -12.04 -17.79 -21.50
CA SER A 288 -12.75 -18.07 -20.25
C SER A 288 -14.11 -17.39 -20.16
N LYS A 289 -14.40 -16.47 -21.08
CA LYS A 289 -15.66 -15.71 -21.17
C LYS A 289 -16.63 -16.30 -22.20
N ARG A 290 -16.42 -17.55 -22.65
CA ARG A 290 -17.30 -18.19 -23.62
C ARG A 290 -18.65 -18.49 -23.00
N LEU A 291 -19.72 -18.02 -23.68
CA LEU A 291 -21.09 -18.47 -23.43
C LEU A 291 -21.16 -20.00 -23.50
N PRO A 292 -21.90 -20.66 -22.59
CA PRO A 292 -22.26 -22.05 -22.79
C PRO A 292 -22.88 -22.21 -24.18
N LEU A 293 -22.39 -23.15 -24.95
CA LEU A 293 -23.06 -23.55 -26.16
C LEU A 293 -24.45 -24.07 -25.75
N LEU A 294 -25.51 -23.39 -26.23
CA LEU A 294 -26.88 -23.83 -26.08
C LEU A 294 -27.07 -25.20 -26.72
#